data_93003b670e68f3fd77211f948e16bcc7
#
_entry.id   93003b670e68f3fd77211f948e16bcc7
#
_cell.length_a   1.000
_cell.length_b   1.000
_cell.length_c   1.000
_cell.angle_alpha   90.00
_cell.angle_beta   90.00
_cell.angle_gamma   90.00
#
_symmetry.space_group_name_H-M   'P 1'
#
loop_
_entity.id
_entity.type
_entity.pdbx_description
1 polymer ?
#
loop_
_entity_poly.entity_id
_entity_poly.type
_entity_poly.pdbx_seq_one_letter_code
_entity_poly.pdbx_strand_id
1 'polypeptide(L)'
;SVRLVKGSHIVTRRLFEHDHAYIFQNPDKRIIFAIPYEHDYTLIGTTDIEYRGDPAQVAITADETQYLCDSINRYFRQKISPADVRWTYSGVRPLLEEEGADNPSAVTRDYSLELDAPAGEAPLLSVFGG
;
A
#
# COMPACT_ATOMS: atom_id res chain seq x y z
N SER A 1 -12.08 3.08 16.59
CA SER A 1 -10.86 2.29 16.73
C SER A 1 -9.96 2.45 15.49
N VAL A 2 -8.75 1.86 15.54
CA VAL A 2 -7.79 1.89 14.44
C VAL A 2 -7.72 0.51 13.80
N ARG A 3 -7.85 0.46 12.48
CA ARG A 3 -7.68 -0.73 11.67
C ARG A 3 -6.30 -0.71 11.02
N LEU A 4 -5.56 -1.79 11.18
CA LEU A 4 -4.23 -1.91 10.59
C LEU A 4 -4.33 -2.59 9.21
N VAL A 5 -3.81 -1.93 8.19
CA VAL A 5 -3.83 -2.43 6.81
C VAL A 5 -2.40 -2.48 6.27
N LYS A 6 -1.93 -3.69 5.98
CA LYS A 6 -0.62 -3.91 5.38
C LYS A 6 -0.65 -3.57 3.89
N GLY A 7 0.35 -2.84 3.43
CA GLY A 7 0.65 -2.64 2.02
C GLY A 7 2.08 -3.06 1.71
N SER A 8 2.25 -3.82 0.64
CA SER A 8 3.54 -4.36 0.22
C SER A 8 3.89 -3.90 -1.19
N HIS A 9 5.19 -3.79 -1.45
CA HIS A 9 5.76 -3.42 -2.74
C HIS A 9 6.86 -4.40 -3.12
N ILE A 10 6.99 -4.63 -4.42
CA ILE A 10 8.11 -5.37 -5.02
C ILE A 10 8.91 -4.45 -5.95
N VAL A 11 10.19 -4.73 -6.09
CA VAL A 11 11.09 -4.07 -7.02
C VAL A 11 11.64 -5.12 -7.98
N THR A 12 11.50 -4.86 -9.28
CA THR A 12 12.04 -5.70 -10.35
C THR A 12 13.00 -4.91 -11.22
N ARG A 13 13.70 -5.58 -12.13
CA ARG A 13 14.39 -4.87 -13.20
C ARG A 13 13.39 -4.09 -14.05
N ARG A 14 13.89 -3.04 -14.68
CA ARG A 14 13.12 -2.08 -15.48
C ARG A 14 12.20 -2.78 -16.49
N LEU A 15 10.91 -2.43 -16.47
CA LEU A 15 9.89 -2.98 -17.37
C LEU A 15 9.54 -2.06 -18.54
N PHE A 16 9.92 -0.78 -18.47
CA PHE A 16 9.67 0.22 -19.51
C PHE A 16 10.76 1.31 -19.49
N GLU A 17 10.95 2.00 -20.63
CA GLU A 17 12.08 2.90 -20.83
C GLU A 17 11.79 4.37 -20.51
N HIS A 18 10.52 4.81 -20.52
CA HIS A 18 10.18 6.20 -20.20
C HIS A 18 10.13 6.45 -18.68
N ASP A 19 10.13 7.71 -18.27
CA ASP A 19 10.20 8.14 -16.87
C ASP A 19 8.82 8.45 -16.24
N HIS A 20 7.74 8.04 -16.90
CA HIS A 20 6.38 8.20 -16.39
C HIS A 20 5.94 7.00 -15.57
N ALA A 21 5.20 7.26 -14.48
CA ALA A 21 4.55 6.20 -13.72
C ALA A 21 3.23 5.77 -14.35
N TYR A 22 2.87 4.51 -14.15
CA TYR A 22 1.56 3.96 -14.49
C TYR A 22 0.68 3.81 -13.26
N ILE A 23 -0.60 4.07 -13.44
CA ILE A 23 -1.67 3.70 -12.51
C ILE A 23 -2.61 2.76 -13.24
N PHE A 24 -2.73 1.52 -12.77
CA PHE A 24 -3.61 0.52 -13.34
C PHE A 24 -4.77 0.22 -12.40
N GLN A 25 -5.98 0.19 -12.93
CA GLN A 25 -7.16 -0.28 -12.23
C GLN A 25 -7.41 -1.74 -12.58
N ASN A 26 -7.25 -2.62 -11.61
CA ASN A 26 -7.47 -4.05 -11.79
C ASN A 26 -8.97 -4.39 -11.78
N PRO A 27 -9.38 -5.53 -12.38
CA PRO A 27 -10.77 -5.99 -12.34
C PRO A 27 -11.33 -6.18 -10.92
N ASP A 28 -10.49 -6.46 -9.94
CA ASP A 28 -10.83 -6.56 -8.53
C ASP A 28 -11.01 -5.18 -7.83
N LYS A 29 -10.98 -4.08 -8.62
CA LYS A 29 -11.08 -2.68 -8.19
C LYS A 29 -9.88 -2.16 -7.40
N ARG A 30 -8.82 -2.92 -7.27
CA ARG A 30 -7.57 -2.47 -6.66
C ARG A 30 -6.73 -1.70 -7.67
N ILE A 31 -5.96 -0.75 -7.15
CA ILE A 31 -5.05 0.09 -7.93
C ILE A 31 -3.63 -0.46 -7.77
N ILE A 32 -2.94 -0.62 -8.91
CA ILE A 32 -1.53 -1.01 -8.95
C ILE A 32 -0.73 0.09 -9.62
N PHE A 33 0.35 0.49 -9.00
CA PHE A 33 1.33 1.41 -9.57
C PHE A 33 2.51 0.64 -10.15
N ALA A 34 3.05 1.14 -11.26
CA ALA A 34 4.37 0.79 -11.77
C ALA A 34 5.17 2.08 -11.94
N ILE A 35 6.22 2.26 -11.17
CA ILE A 35 6.94 3.52 -11.03
C ILE A 35 8.41 3.30 -11.38
N PRO A 36 9.03 4.16 -12.25
CA PRO A 36 10.48 4.15 -12.43
C PRO A 36 11.19 4.31 -11.08
N TYR A 37 12.17 3.46 -10.83
CA TYR A 37 12.85 3.43 -9.53
C TYR A 37 14.36 3.23 -9.73
N GLU A 38 15.17 4.11 -9.12
CA GLU A 38 16.63 4.01 -9.11
C GLU A 38 17.24 3.70 -10.51
N HIS A 39 16.77 4.33 -11.55
CA HIS A 39 17.16 4.22 -12.97
C HIS A 39 16.94 2.84 -13.61
N ASP A 40 17.36 1.76 -12.96
CA ASP A 40 17.41 0.41 -13.54
C ASP A 40 16.26 -0.50 -13.09
N TYR A 41 15.33 0.01 -12.30
CA TYR A 41 14.28 -0.78 -11.64
C TYR A 41 12.89 -0.20 -11.88
N THR A 42 11.89 -1.04 -11.61
CA THR A 42 10.48 -0.67 -11.52
C THR A 42 9.95 -1.05 -10.13
N LEU A 43 9.37 -0.07 -9.46
CA LEU A 43 8.64 -0.27 -8.20
C LEU A 43 7.19 -0.58 -8.49
N ILE A 44 6.67 -1.68 -7.94
CA ILE A 44 5.32 -2.18 -8.18
C ILE A 44 4.61 -2.34 -6.83
N GLY A 45 3.45 -1.80 -6.72
CA GLY A 45 2.60 -1.89 -5.51
C GLY A 45 1.24 -1.23 -5.74
N THR A 46 0.33 -1.43 -4.89
CA THR A 46 0.47 -1.97 -3.52
C THR A 46 -0.57 -3.06 -3.27
N THR A 47 -0.46 -3.71 -2.13
CA THR A 47 -1.49 -4.60 -1.57
C THR A 47 -2.27 -3.87 -0.47
N ASP A 48 -3.45 -4.38 -0.13
CA ASP A 48 -4.27 -3.93 1.00
C ASP A 48 -4.77 -5.16 1.75
N ILE A 49 -4.11 -5.50 2.86
CA ILE A 49 -4.42 -6.70 3.64
C ILE A 49 -4.58 -6.32 5.11
N GLU A 50 -5.67 -6.75 5.72
CA GLU A 50 -5.84 -6.57 7.16
C GLU A 50 -4.68 -7.22 7.91
N TYR A 51 -4.09 -6.47 8.85
CA TYR A 51 -2.91 -6.90 9.59
C TYR A 51 -3.18 -6.94 11.09
N ARG A 52 -2.82 -8.06 11.72
CA ARG A 52 -3.04 -8.30 13.15
C ARG A 52 -1.77 -8.62 13.91
N GLY A 53 -0.63 -8.61 13.23
CA GLY A 53 0.68 -8.88 13.84
C GLY A 53 1.35 -7.64 14.41
N ASP A 54 2.59 -7.81 14.84
CA ASP A 54 3.45 -6.70 15.26
C ASP A 54 3.88 -5.88 14.02
N PRO A 55 3.53 -4.57 13.94
CA PRO A 55 3.94 -3.73 12.82
C PRO A 55 5.45 -3.64 12.61
N ALA A 56 6.25 -3.84 13.66
CA ALA A 56 7.71 -3.85 13.55
C ALA A 56 8.25 -5.11 12.84
N GLN A 57 7.44 -6.15 12.70
CA GLN A 57 7.80 -7.43 12.06
C GLN A 57 7.08 -7.64 10.73
N VAL A 58 6.48 -6.58 10.18
CA VAL A 58 5.73 -6.69 8.93
C VAL A 58 6.64 -7.08 7.76
N ALA A 59 6.20 -8.05 6.97
CA ALA A 59 6.89 -8.50 5.77
C ALA A 59 5.88 -8.92 4.70
N ILE A 60 6.31 -8.87 3.44
CA ILE A 60 5.53 -9.36 2.32
C ILE A 60 5.34 -10.89 2.42
N THR A 61 4.18 -11.37 2.02
CA THR A 61 3.92 -12.82 1.87
C THR A 61 4.16 -13.28 0.44
N ALA A 62 4.28 -14.59 0.26
CA ALA A 62 4.37 -15.20 -1.07
C ALA A 62 3.12 -14.89 -1.92
N ASP A 63 1.93 -14.90 -1.31
CA ASP A 63 0.68 -14.57 -1.99
C ASP A 63 0.63 -13.12 -2.46
N GLU A 64 1.11 -12.18 -1.65
CA GLU A 64 1.22 -10.78 -2.07
C GLU A 64 2.20 -10.61 -3.24
N THR A 65 3.34 -11.25 -3.19
CA THR A 65 4.33 -11.22 -4.28
C THR A 65 3.73 -11.76 -5.57
N GLN A 66 3.04 -12.90 -5.51
CA GLN A 66 2.38 -13.50 -6.66
C GLN A 66 1.27 -12.59 -7.21
N TYR A 67 0.45 -12.01 -6.32
CA TYR A 67 -0.60 -11.08 -6.72
C TYR A 67 -0.05 -9.87 -7.47
N LEU A 68 1.05 -9.28 -7.00
CA LEU A 68 1.66 -8.12 -7.66
C LEU A 68 2.27 -8.50 -9.02
N CYS A 69 2.91 -9.67 -9.13
CA CYS A 69 3.42 -10.18 -10.40
C CYS A 69 2.28 -10.43 -11.40
N ASP A 70 1.23 -11.12 -10.98
CA ASP A 70 0.07 -11.42 -11.83
C ASP A 70 -0.64 -10.16 -12.30
N SER A 71 -0.78 -9.18 -11.41
CA SER A 71 -1.40 -7.90 -11.73
C SER A 71 -0.64 -7.16 -12.82
N ILE A 72 0.67 -7.03 -12.68
CA ILE A 72 1.54 -6.34 -13.64
C ILE A 72 1.60 -7.08 -14.98
N ASN A 73 1.59 -8.40 -14.96
CA ASN A 73 1.62 -9.23 -16.17
C ASN A 73 0.41 -9.06 -17.09
N ARG A 74 -0.67 -8.45 -16.62
CA ARG A 74 -1.83 -8.09 -17.45
C ARG A 74 -1.53 -6.94 -18.41
N TYR A 75 -0.58 -6.07 -18.07
CA TYR A 75 -0.37 -4.78 -18.74
C TYR A 75 0.92 -4.72 -19.54
N PHE A 76 1.96 -5.45 -19.16
CA PHE A 76 3.27 -5.43 -19.81
C PHE A 76 3.51 -6.67 -20.66
N ARG A 77 4.20 -6.48 -21.79
CA ARG A 77 4.61 -7.60 -22.66
C ARG A 77 5.63 -8.50 -21.96
N GLN A 78 6.60 -7.89 -21.31
CA GLN A 78 7.58 -8.61 -20.50
C GLN A 78 6.90 -9.12 -19.25
N LYS A 79 6.84 -10.45 -19.10
CA LYS A 79 6.28 -11.10 -17.93
C LYS A 79 7.32 -11.23 -16.82
N ILE A 80 6.87 -11.11 -15.59
CA ILE A 80 7.68 -11.32 -14.39
C ILE A 80 7.08 -12.42 -13.53
N SER A 81 7.95 -13.05 -12.74
CA SER A 81 7.60 -14.02 -11.72
C SER A 81 8.21 -13.61 -10.37
N PRO A 82 7.86 -14.25 -9.26
CA PRO A 82 8.53 -14.02 -7.98
C PRO A 82 10.06 -14.14 -8.03
N ALA A 83 10.61 -14.96 -8.92
CA ALA A 83 12.05 -15.11 -9.13
C ALA A 83 12.73 -13.84 -9.68
N ASP A 84 11.96 -12.93 -10.31
CA ASP A 84 12.47 -11.66 -10.86
C ASP A 84 12.48 -10.54 -9.82
N VAL A 85 11.90 -10.75 -8.65
CA VAL A 85 11.85 -9.76 -7.57
C VAL A 85 13.24 -9.61 -6.94
N ARG A 86 13.74 -8.38 -6.93
CA ARG A 86 15.07 -8.03 -6.42
C ARG A 86 15.03 -7.53 -4.99
N TRP A 87 13.96 -6.83 -4.63
CA TRP A 87 13.78 -6.29 -3.31
C TRP A 87 12.29 -6.11 -2.99
N THR A 88 11.95 -6.11 -1.72
CA THR A 88 10.58 -5.92 -1.24
C THR A 88 10.56 -5.04 0.00
N TYR A 89 9.46 -4.35 0.22
CA TYR A 89 9.18 -3.74 1.50
C TYR A 89 7.68 -3.76 1.80
N SER A 90 7.36 -3.69 3.08
CA SER A 90 5.99 -3.65 3.58
C SER A 90 5.86 -2.60 4.68
N GLY A 91 4.70 -2.00 4.76
CA GLY A 91 4.34 -1.08 5.82
C GLY A 91 2.91 -1.34 6.29
N VAL A 92 2.57 -0.83 7.47
CA VAL A 92 1.23 -0.94 8.03
C VAL A 92 0.63 0.46 8.13
N ARG A 93 -0.56 0.64 7.52
CA ARG A 93 -1.34 1.87 7.60
C ARG A 93 -2.29 1.80 8.80
N PRO A 94 -2.24 2.76 9.73
CA PRO A 94 -3.25 2.88 10.78
C PRO A 94 -4.44 3.68 10.25
N LEU A 95 -5.46 2.99 9.73
CA LEU A 95 -6.67 3.62 9.21
C LEU A 95 -7.74 3.74 10.30
N LEU A 96 -8.48 4.85 10.30
CA LEU A 96 -9.62 5.01 11.19
C LEU A 96 -10.73 4.04 10.76
N GLU A 97 -11.29 3.33 11.73
CA GLU A 97 -12.37 2.38 11.50
C GLU A 97 -13.67 3.15 11.27
N GLU A 98 -14.29 2.93 10.10
CA GLU A 98 -15.61 3.43 9.79
C GLU A 98 -16.65 2.31 10.00
N GLU A 99 -17.79 2.66 10.57
CA GLU A 99 -18.89 1.71 10.71
C GLU A 99 -19.38 1.26 9.31
N GLY A 100 -19.30 -0.06 9.06
CA GLY A 100 -19.78 -0.67 7.81
C GLY A 100 -18.74 -0.86 6.70
N ALA A 101 -17.46 -0.52 6.91
CA ALA A 101 -16.40 -0.79 5.96
C ALA A 101 -15.81 -2.20 6.14
N ASP A 102 -16.40 -3.19 5.47
CA ASP A 102 -15.94 -4.59 5.56
C ASP A 102 -14.63 -4.85 4.78
N ASN A 103 -14.32 -4.02 3.78
CA ASN A 103 -13.16 -4.19 2.92
C ASN A 103 -12.04 -3.20 3.26
N PRO A 104 -10.78 -3.65 3.52
CA PRO A 104 -9.63 -2.77 3.81
C PRO A 104 -9.38 -1.67 2.77
N SER A 105 -9.65 -1.94 1.49
CA SER A 105 -9.49 -0.94 0.42
C SER A 105 -10.58 0.13 0.38
N ALA A 106 -11.71 -0.10 1.06
CA ALA A 106 -12.82 0.85 1.15
C ALA A 106 -12.74 1.79 2.36
N VAL A 107 -11.81 1.53 3.30
CA VAL A 107 -11.61 2.40 4.48
C VAL A 107 -11.01 3.73 4.03
N THR A 108 -11.57 4.83 4.57
CA THR A 108 -11.04 6.16 4.26
C THR A 108 -9.56 6.30 4.61
N ARG A 109 -8.86 7.05 3.78
CA ARG A 109 -7.47 7.47 4.02
C ARG A 109 -7.39 8.95 4.35
N ASP A 110 -8.53 9.56 4.63
CA ASP A 110 -8.61 10.94 5.07
C ASP A 110 -8.14 11.08 6.51
N TYR A 111 -7.76 12.28 6.89
CA TYR A 111 -7.35 12.57 8.26
C TYR A 111 -8.51 13.19 9.05
N SER A 112 -8.46 13.00 10.37
CA SER A 112 -9.37 13.63 11.32
C SER A 112 -8.60 14.49 12.31
N LEU A 113 -9.15 15.65 12.60
CA LEU A 113 -8.60 16.60 13.60
C LEU A 113 -9.51 16.63 14.82
N GLU A 114 -8.98 16.33 15.97
CA GLU A 114 -9.69 16.38 17.24
C GLU A 114 -9.02 17.36 18.18
N LEU A 115 -9.75 18.40 18.60
CA LEU A 115 -9.27 19.38 19.55
C LEU A 115 -9.86 19.11 20.95
N ASP A 116 -9.01 18.78 21.88
CA ASP A 116 -9.34 18.72 23.31
C ASP A 116 -8.84 19.99 23.98
N ALA A 117 -9.77 20.78 24.50
CA ALA A 117 -9.46 22.08 25.11
C ALA A 117 -10.24 22.28 26.42
N PRO A 118 -9.91 21.51 27.48
CA PRO A 118 -10.56 21.64 28.76
C PRO A 118 -10.24 22.99 29.42
N ALA A 119 -11.21 23.53 30.15
CA ALA A 119 -11.07 24.82 30.79
C ALA A 119 -9.91 24.84 31.82
N GLY A 120 -8.97 25.79 31.64
CA GLY A 120 -7.82 25.93 32.55
C GLY A 120 -6.61 25.04 32.20
N GLU A 121 -6.66 24.29 31.12
CA GLU A 121 -5.55 23.48 30.62
C GLU A 121 -5.11 23.94 29.23
N ALA A 122 -3.92 23.52 28.83
CA ALA A 122 -3.45 23.78 27.47
C ALA A 122 -4.22 22.90 26.47
N PRO A 123 -4.64 23.46 25.31
CA PRO A 123 -5.35 22.67 24.32
C PRO A 123 -4.41 21.66 23.64
N LEU A 124 -4.95 20.49 23.35
CA LEU A 124 -4.29 19.42 22.60
C LEU A 124 -5.02 19.21 21.28
N LEU A 125 -4.31 19.36 20.16
CA LEU A 125 -4.80 18.97 18.86
C LEU A 125 -4.24 17.59 18.48
N SER A 126 -5.12 16.61 18.31
CA SER A 126 -4.77 15.28 17.82
C SER A 126 -5.09 15.16 16.33
N VAL A 127 -4.17 14.57 15.57
CA VAL A 127 -4.32 14.32 14.14
C VAL A 127 -4.28 12.81 13.92
N PHE A 128 -5.37 12.24 13.38
CA PHE A 128 -5.50 10.81 13.14
C PHE A 128 -5.66 10.52 11.64
N GLY A 129 -5.04 9.44 11.17
CA GLY A 129 -5.14 8.99 9.78
C GLY A 129 -4.25 9.76 8.82
N GLY A 130 -4.59 9.71 7.51
CA GLY A 130 -3.86 10.39 6.43
C GLY A 130 -2.95 9.50 5.59
#